data_c674116d13982f8826b3564f9a9c3389
#
_entry.id   c674116d13982f8826b3564f9a9c3389
#
_cell.length_a   1.000
_cell.length_b   1.000
_cell.length_c   1.000
_cell.angle_alpha   90.00
_cell.angle_beta   90.00
_cell.angle_gamma   90.00
#
_symmetry.space_group_name_H-M   'P 1'
#
loop_
_entity.id
_entity.type
_entity.pdbx_description
1 polymer ?
#
loop_
_entity_poly.entity_id
_entity_poly.type
_entity_poly.pdbx_seq_one_letter_code
_entity_poly.pdbx_strand_id
1 'polypeptide(L)'
;NPPEYSGLKLKDSDGGTLEPEQTERMVRGIPAVDPSPAAGADLPRHPSFLPSYLRAIRGRVAIREIRSARLRVVADSMHGMGGLLLERALEGGRSRVRTLRDRSDPLFGGGNPEPIARNLRGLLRAVRKDRAAAGFATDGDADRLAACDERGRFLSPLALLPVLALHFIESRGERGGIARTFAGSLRMERIALRHGLPFHDLPVGFKHVARLLRRKEILVGGEESGGFGFRGFIPERDGILSSLLLLEAMVLSDLPLSGLVARMEKEYGRDSY
;
A
#
# COMPACT_ATOMS: atom_id res chain seq x y z
N ASN A 1 -4.32 13.24 -4.87
CA ASN A 1 -5.08 14.48 -5.03
C ASN A 1 -5.05 14.91 -6.50
N PRO A 2 -6.05 15.62 -7.00
CA PRO A 2 -5.98 16.28 -8.29
C PRO A 2 -4.77 17.24 -8.38
N PRO A 3 -4.25 17.50 -9.59
CA PRO A 3 -2.99 18.24 -9.75
C PRO A 3 -3.02 19.69 -9.26
N GLU A 4 -4.21 20.30 -9.14
CA GLU A 4 -4.39 21.64 -8.58
C GLU A 4 -4.20 21.71 -7.05
N TYR A 5 -4.14 20.57 -6.38
CA TYR A 5 -3.87 20.51 -4.94
C TYR A 5 -2.42 20.09 -4.70
N SER A 6 -1.69 20.98 -4.09
CA SER A 6 -0.30 20.78 -3.67
C SER A 6 -0.20 20.86 -2.15
N GLY A 7 0.70 20.10 -1.56
CA GLY A 7 0.88 20.09 -0.12
C GLY A 7 2.20 19.47 0.33
N LEU A 8 2.65 19.85 1.51
CA LEU A 8 3.84 19.29 2.14
C LEU A 8 3.42 18.36 3.28
N LYS A 9 3.84 17.09 3.21
CA LYS A 9 3.66 16.12 4.29
C LYS A 9 4.94 16.05 5.12
N LEU A 10 4.88 16.56 6.35
CA LEU A 10 5.99 16.47 7.30
C LEU A 10 6.00 15.08 7.95
N LYS A 11 7.19 14.52 8.11
CA LYS A 11 7.42 13.21 8.72
C LYS A 11 8.26 13.34 9.97
N ASP A 12 8.03 12.46 10.93
CA ASP A 12 8.86 12.31 12.13
C ASP A 12 10.16 11.56 11.77
N SER A 13 11.08 11.51 12.71
CA SER A 13 12.40 10.86 12.57
C SER A 13 12.30 9.36 12.26
N ASP A 14 11.18 8.72 12.59
CA ASP A 14 10.87 7.32 12.26
C ASP A 14 10.24 7.12 10.86
N GLY A 15 10.06 8.22 10.11
CA GLY A 15 9.42 8.22 8.79
C GLY A 15 7.89 8.23 8.81
N GLY A 16 7.28 8.18 9.98
CA GLY A 16 5.83 8.21 10.14
C GLY A 16 5.23 9.61 10.12
N THR A 17 3.92 9.68 10.11
CA THR A 17 3.17 10.94 10.20
C THR A 17 3.40 11.60 11.55
N LEU A 18 3.63 12.92 11.56
CA LEU A 18 3.70 13.73 12.80
C LEU A 18 2.40 13.60 13.61
N GLU A 19 2.53 13.65 14.93
CA GLU A 19 1.36 13.77 15.81
C GLU A 19 0.70 15.15 15.61
N PRO A 20 -0.64 15.25 15.74
CA PRO A 20 -1.37 16.49 15.49
C PRO A 20 -0.81 17.69 16.26
N GLU A 21 -0.42 17.49 17.51
CA GLU A 21 0.11 18.54 18.40
C GLU A 21 1.47 19.08 17.91
N GLN A 22 2.27 18.22 17.29
CA GLN A 22 3.55 18.63 16.67
C GLN A 22 3.27 19.47 15.42
N THR A 23 2.35 19.02 14.58
CA THR A 23 1.95 19.76 13.37
C THR A 23 1.38 21.12 13.73
N GLU A 24 0.49 21.22 14.71
CA GLU A 24 -0.08 22.49 15.17
C GLU A 24 0.99 23.46 15.69
N ARG A 25 1.95 22.97 16.48
CA ARG A 25 3.06 23.81 16.95
C ARG A 25 3.90 24.36 15.81
N MET A 26 4.18 23.52 14.79
CA MET A 26 4.94 23.94 13.62
C MET A 26 4.18 25.00 12.82
N VAL A 27 2.88 24.77 12.55
CA VAL A 27 2.05 25.72 11.81
C VAL A 27 1.96 27.07 12.52
N ARG A 28 1.81 27.09 13.86
CA ARG A 28 1.79 28.34 14.64
C ARG A 28 3.12 29.10 14.58
N GLY A 29 4.23 28.40 14.34
CA GLY A 29 5.57 28.97 14.21
C GLY A 29 5.91 29.49 12.81
N ILE A 30 5.06 29.24 11.81
CA ILE A 30 5.29 29.74 10.46
C ILE A 30 4.95 31.23 10.42
N PRO A 31 5.94 32.13 10.17
CA PRO A 31 5.65 33.55 10.02
C PRO A 31 4.74 33.76 8.80
N ALA A 32 3.90 34.80 8.84
CA ALA A 32 3.20 35.27 7.67
C ALA A 32 4.23 35.80 6.66
N VAL A 33 4.67 34.95 5.74
CA VAL A 33 5.65 35.31 4.71
C VAL A 33 4.87 35.63 3.44
N ASP A 34 5.21 36.74 2.81
CA ASP A 34 4.82 37.00 1.44
C ASP A 34 5.34 35.86 0.55
N PRO A 35 4.49 35.17 -0.22
CA PRO A 35 4.90 34.06 -1.07
C PRO A 35 5.70 34.49 -2.32
N SER A 36 6.53 35.49 -2.18
CA SER A 36 7.48 35.86 -3.23
C SER A 36 8.36 34.66 -3.55
N PRO A 37 8.43 34.20 -4.81
CA PRO A 37 9.25 33.08 -5.16
C PRO A 37 10.70 33.39 -4.79
N ALA A 38 11.30 32.55 -3.95
CA ALA A 38 12.73 32.62 -3.68
C ALA A 38 13.46 32.44 -5.04
N ALA A 39 13.93 33.54 -5.60
CA ALA A 39 14.62 33.53 -6.88
C ALA A 39 15.90 32.70 -6.73
N GLY A 40 15.99 31.60 -7.48
CA GLY A 40 17.27 30.98 -7.82
C GLY A 40 18.04 30.29 -6.70
N ALA A 41 17.37 29.76 -5.67
CA ALA A 41 18.05 28.87 -4.73
C ALA A 41 18.42 27.58 -5.44
N ASP A 42 19.71 27.32 -5.68
CA ASP A 42 20.22 26.01 -6.07
C ASP A 42 19.79 25.01 -5.00
N LEU A 43 18.76 24.20 -5.31
CA LEU A 43 18.33 23.13 -4.42
C LEU A 43 19.47 22.12 -4.29
N PRO A 44 19.88 21.77 -3.06
CA PRO A 44 20.94 20.79 -2.88
C PRO A 44 20.54 19.48 -3.55
N ARG A 45 21.45 18.89 -4.32
CA ARG A 45 21.26 17.57 -4.91
C ARG A 45 21.23 16.55 -3.77
N HIS A 46 20.03 16.02 -3.46
CA HIS A 46 19.92 14.96 -2.48
C HIS A 46 20.32 13.61 -3.11
N PRO A 47 21.00 12.74 -2.35
CA PRO A 47 21.30 11.40 -2.82
C PRO A 47 20.00 10.64 -3.09
N SER A 48 20.01 9.75 -4.08
CA SER A 48 18.85 8.89 -4.34
C SER A 48 18.62 7.95 -3.16
N PHE A 49 17.43 8.00 -2.57
CA PHE A 49 17.00 7.05 -1.52
C PHE A 49 16.51 5.71 -2.08
N LEU A 50 16.41 5.58 -3.40
CA LEU A 50 15.85 4.40 -4.05
C LEU A 50 16.59 3.09 -3.68
N PRO A 51 17.94 3.00 -3.65
CA PRO A 51 18.60 1.75 -3.28
C PRO A 51 18.30 1.33 -1.84
N SER A 52 18.25 2.25 -0.89
CA SER A 52 17.93 1.97 0.51
C SER A 52 16.46 1.56 0.68
N TYR A 53 15.54 2.23 0.00
CA TYR A 53 14.13 1.87 -0.02
C TYR A 53 13.91 0.45 -0.57
N LEU A 54 14.47 0.14 -1.76
CA LEU A 54 14.36 -1.21 -2.33
C LEU A 54 14.95 -2.29 -1.44
N ARG A 55 16.06 -2.00 -0.76
CA ARG A 55 16.64 -2.92 0.23
C ARG A 55 15.69 -3.13 1.40
N ALA A 56 15.10 -2.07 1.92
CA ALA A 56 14.17 -2.12 3.04
C ALA A 56 12.93 -2.95 2.73
N ILE A 57 12.22 -2.69 1.62
CA ILE A 57 11.01 -3.43 1.25
C ILE A 57 11.31 -4.90 0.90
N ARG A 58 12.43 -5.17 0.21
CA ARG A 58 12.88 -6.55 -0.08
C ARG A 58 13.18 -7.34 1.19
N GLY A 59 13.73 -6.69 2.22
CA GLY A 59 14.00 -7.32 3.52
C GLY A 59 12.75 -7.61 4.34
N ARG A 60 11.58 -7.13 3.91
CA ARG A 60 10.29 -7.33 4.63
C ARG A 60 9.47 -8.48 4.09
N VAL A 61 9.85 -9.09 2.98
CA VAL A 61 9.11 -10.15 2.30
C VAL A 61 10.03 -11.31 1.93
N ALA A 62 9.46 -12.48 1.70
CA ALA A 62 10.16 -13.65 1.14
C ALA A 62 10.51 -13.38 -0.35
N ILE A 63 11.42 -12.43 -0.58
CA ILE A 63 11.72 -11.92 -1.92
C ILE A 63 12.28 -12.99 -2.85
N ARG A 64 13.00 -13.98 -2.32
CA ARG A 64 13.57 -15.09 -3.10
C ARG A 64 12.46 -15.98 -3.66
N GLU A 65 11.48 -16.30 -2.86
CA GLU A 65 10.31 -17.10 -3.19
C GLU A 65 9.48 -16.39 -4.25
N ILE A 66 9.16 -15.10 -4.06
CA ILE A 66 8.42 -14.30 -5.05
C ILE A 66 9.18 -14.24 -6.38
N ARG A 67 10.49 -14.01 -6.35
CA ARG A 67 11.33 -13.97 -7.57
C ARG A 67 11.38 -15.30 -8.30
N SER A 68 11.37 -16.42 -7.59
CA SER A 68 11.46 -17.78 -8.15
C SER A 68 10.14 -18.28 -8.72
N ALA A 69 9.00 -17.74 -8.29
CA ALA A 69 7.66 -18.23 -8.58
C ALA A 69 7.21 -18.05 -10.05
N ARG A 70 7.99 -17.37 -10.89
CA ARG A 70 7.68 -17.14 -12.32
C ARG A 70 6.35 -16.42 -12.56
N LEU A 71 5.94 -15.58 -11.64
CA LEU A 71 4.72 -14.80 -11.75
C LEU A 71 4.83 -13.77 -12.87
N ARG A 72 3.75 -13.58 -13.62
CA ARG A 72 3.54 -12.39 -14.45
C ARG A 72 2.61 -11.46 -13.69
N VAL A 73 3.01 -10.23 -13.52
CA VAL A 73 2.30 -9.20 -12.76
C VAL A 73 2.15 -7.95 -13.62
N VAL A 74 1.04 -7.28 -13.52
CA VAL A 74 0.86 -5.95 -14.11
C VAL A 74 0.81 -4.93 -12.97
N ALA A 75 1.68 -3.92 -13.01
CA ALA A 75 1.61 -2.76 -12.14
C ALA A 75 1.00 -1.58 -12.89
N ASP A 76 0.35 -0.67 -12.19
CA ASP A 76 -0.17 0.57 -12.74
C ASP A 76 0.15 1.71 -11.77
N SER A 77 1.09 2.54 -12.14
CA SER A 77 1.57 3.64 -11.29
C SER A 77 0.78 4.94 -11.47
N MET A 78 -0.27 4.91 -12.30
CA MET A 78 -1.19 6.04 -12.54
C MET A 78 -0.47 7.38 -12.80
N HIS A 79 0.70 7.33 -13.47
CA HIS A 79 1.61 8.47 -13.69
C HIS A 79 2.16 9.10 -12.40
N GLY A 80 2.05 8.41 -11.26
CA GLY A 80 2.52 8.86 -9.96
C GLY A 80 3.97 8.44 -9.66
N MET A 81 4.34 8.55 -8.38
CA MET A 81 5.67 8.24 -7.86
C MET A 81 5.98 6.73 -7.80
N GLY A 82 4.96 5.86 -7.94
CA GLY A 82 5.14 4.41 -7.99
C GLY A 82 6.07 3.97 -9.13
N GLY A 83 6.00 4.63 -10.29
CA GLY A 83 6.90 4.41 -11.43
C GLY A 83 7.19 2.93 -11.66
N LEU A 84 8.46 2.56 -11.76
CA LEU A 84 8.93 1.18 -11.92
C LEU A 84 9.30 0.48 -10.58
N LEU A 85 8.84 0.98 -9.43
CA LEU A 85 9.32 0.49 -8.12
C LEU A 85 9.03 -1.00 -7.90
N LEU A 86 7.83 -1.48 -8.24
CA LEU A 86 7.49 -2.90 -8.09
C LEU A 86 8.33 -3.78 -9.05
N GLU A 87 8.54 -3.32 -10.28
CA GLU A 87 9.40 -4.00 -11.26
C GLU A 87 10.83 -4.10 -10.74
N ARG A 88 11.42 -2.98 -10.29
CA ARG A 88 12.75 -2.95 -9.70
C ARG A 88 12.86 -3.81 -8.43
N ALA A 89 11.82 -3.87 -7.61
CA ALA A 89 11.82 -4.72 -6.43
C ALA A 89 12.00 -6.22 -6.79
N LEU A 90 11.49 -6.64 -7.95
CA LEU A 90 11.55 -8.04 -8.43
C LEU A 90 12.69 -8.32 -9.41
N GLU A 91 13.50 -7.32 -9.78
CA GLU A 91 14.65 -7.52 -10.66
C GLU A 91 15.57 -8.66 -10.20
N GLY A 92 16.18 -9.36 -11.17
CA GLY A 92 17.07 -10.49 -10.93
C GLY A 92 16.37 -11.82 -10.67
N GLY A 93 15.03 -11.86 -10.71
CA GLY A 93 14.23 -13.08 -10.56
C GLY A 93 13.66 -13.63 -11.88
N ARG A 94 12.80 -14.64 -11.75
CA ARG A 94 12.01 -15.23 -12.84
C ARG A 94 10.62 -14.60 -12.97
N SER A 95 10.11 -14.00 -11.89
CA SER A 95 8.89 -13.21 -11.92
C SER A 95 9.10 -11.94 -12.74
N ARG A 96 8.08 -11.52 -13.47
CA ARG A 96 8.14 -10.36 -14.37
C ARG A 96 7.01 -9.40 -14.04
N VAL A 97 7.32 -8.13 -14.02
CA VAL A 97 6.34 -7.05 -13.87
C VAL A 97 6.32 -6.26 -15.17
N ARG A 98 5.13 -5.95 -15.66
CA ARG A 98 4.89 -4.95 -16.69
C ARG A 98 4.20 -3.77 -16.06
N THR A 99 4.80 -2.60 -16.15
CA THR A 99 4.24 -1.39 -15.56
C THR A 99 3.51 -0.55 -16.61
N LEU A 100 2.31 -0.14 -16.27
CA LEU A 100 1.49 0.82 -17.02
C LEU A 100 1.65 2.19 -16.39
N ARG A 101 1.53 3.26 -17.20
CA ARG A 101 1.59 4.64 -16.72
C ARG A 101 2.80 4.89 -15.80
N ASP A 102 3.96 4.34 -16.18
CA ASP A 102 5.21 4.29 -15.41
C ASP A 102 5.97 5.61 -15.35
N ARG A 103 5.67 6.53 -16.27
CA ARG A 103 6.29 7.87 -16.29
C ARG A 103 5.52 8.81 -15.39
N SER A 104 6.22 9.42 -14.46
CA SER A 104 5.65 10.46 -13.61
C SER A 104 5.23 11.66 -14.46
N ASP A 105 3.99 12.11 -14.23
CA ASP A 105 3.40 13.27 -14.90
C ASP A 105 2.69 14.11 -13.83
N PRO A 106 3.06 15.38 -13.63
CA PRO A 106 2.40 16.27 -12.67
C PRO A 106 0.89 16.42 -12.87
N LEU A 107 0.40 16.20 -14.10
CA LEU A 107 -1.03 16.23 -14.43
C LEU A 107 -1.67 14.84 -14.43
N PHE A 108 -0.93 13.77 -14.06
CA PHE A 108 -1.39 12.39 -14.02
C PHE A 108 -2.04 11.90 -15.33
N GLY A 109 -1.53 12.38 -16.48
CA GLY A 109 -2.09 12.08 -17.80
C GLY A 109 -3.49 12.67 -18.02
N GLY A 110 -3.84 13.72 -17.30
CA GLY A 110 -5.17 14.35 -17.32
C GLY A 110 -6.24 13.58 -16.54
N GLY A 111 -5.83 12.58 -15.72
CA GLY A 111 -6.72 11.75 -14.92
C GLY A 111 -6.62 11.98 -13.42
N ASN A 112 -7.53 11.38 -12.66
CA ASN A 112 -7.41 11.32 -11.20
C ASN A 112 -6.57 10.10 -10.81
N PRO A 113 -5.45 10.28 -10.08
CA PRO A 113 -4.57 9.18 -9.66
C PRO A 113 -5.11 8.40 -8.45
N GLU A 114 -6.40 8.22 -8.37
CA GLU A 114 -7.05 7.43 -7.33
C GLU A 114 -7.29 6.00 -7.82
N PRO A 115 -6.79 4.95 -7.12
CA PRO A 115 -6.83 3.57 -7.58
C PRO A 115 -8.18 2.90 -7.33
N ILE A 116 -9.26 3.43 -7.92
CA ILE A 116 -10.61 2.88 -7.87
C ILE A 116 -10.99 2.23 -9.20
N ALA A 117 -11.97 1.34 -9.20
CA ALA A 117 -12.32 0.49 -10.33
C ALA A 117 -12.52 1.25 -11.66
N ARG A 118 -13.18 2.43 -11.62
CA ARG A 118 -13.43 3.26 -12.81
C ARG A 118 -12.14 3.76 -13.48
N ASN A 119 -11.08 4.01 -12.70
CA ASN A 119 -9.79 4.55 -13.15
C ASN A 119 -8.82 3.43 -13.57
N LEU A 120 -9.14 2.15 -13.29
CA LEU A 120 -8.27 0.99 -13.47
C LEU A 120 -8.68 0.09 -14.65
N ARG A 121 -9.58 0.52 -15.52
CA ARG A 121 -10.02 -0.27 -16.70
C ARG A 121 -8.85 -0.76 -17.56
N GLY A 122 -7.78 0.04 -17.68
CA GLY A 122 -6.55 -0.33 -18.39
C GLY A 122 -5.84 -1.50 -17.73
N LEU A 123 -5.65 -1.44 -16.41
CA LEU A 123 -5.05 -2.51 -15.62
C LEU A 123 -5.85 -3.82 -15.73
N LEU A 124 -7.17 -3.76 -15.53
CA LEU A 124 -8.04 -4.95 -15.58
C LEU A 124 -7.97 -5.65 -16.94
N ARG A 125 -7.90 -4.88 -18.05
CA ARG A 125 -7.73 -5.42 -19.40
C ARG A 125 -6.32 -6.00 -19.60
N ALA A 126 -5.30 -5.31 -19.13
CA ALA A 126 -3.91 -5.75 -19.26
C ALA A 126 -3.66 -7.08 -18.55
N VAL A 127 -4.18 -7.25 -17.33
CA VAL A 127 -4.06 -8.52 -16.59
C VAL A 127 -4.65 -9.68 -17.37
N ARG A 128 -5.84 -9.51 -17.93
CA ARG A 128 -6.46 -10.56 -18.77
C ARG A 128 -5.66 -10.84 -20.05
N LYS A 129 -5.23 -9.79 -20.76
CA LYS A 129 -4.48 -9.90 -22.01
C LYS A 129 -3.15 -10.62 -21.80
N ASP A 130 -2.42 -10.24 -20.74
CA ASP A 130 -1.08 -10.77 -20.45
C ASP A 130 -1.15 -12.12 -19.69
N ARG A 131 -2.36 -12.58 -19.33
CA ARG A 131 -2.57 -13.74 -18.45
C ARG A 131 -1.72 -13.60 -17.17
N ALA A 132 -1.76 -12.42 -16.58
CA ALA A 132 -1.00 -12.12 -15.38
C ALA A 132 -1.65 -12.75 -14.15
N ALA A 133 -0.83 -13.11 -13.16
CA ALA A 133 -1.29 -13.68 -11.89
C ALA A 133 -2.04 -12.67 -11.01
N ALA A 134 -1.72 -11.40 -11.15
CA ALA A 134 -2.39 -10.30 -10.46
C ALA A 134 -2.07 -8.95 -11.12
N GLY A 135 -2.87 -7.94 -10.80
CA GLY A 135 -2.58 -6.54 -11.12
C GLY A 135 -2.63 -5.68 -9.87
N PHE A 136 -1.73 -4.71 -9.76
CA PHE A 136 -1.63 -3.79 -8.65
C PHE A 136 -1.60 -2.35 -9.15
N ALA A 137 -2.34 -1.46 -8.48
CA ALA A 137 -2.31 -0.03 -8.80
C ALA A 137 -2.02 0.78 -7.54
N THR A 138 -1.14 1.75 -7.67
CA THR A 138 -0.86 2.73 -6.62
C THR A 138 -1.41 4.10 -7.03
N ASP A 139 -1.70 4.93 -6.03
CA ASP A 139 -2.10 6.31 -6.24
C ASP A 139 -0.90 7.24 -6.56
N GLY A 140 -1.13 8.54 -6.57
CA GLY A 140 -0.15 9.53 -7.01
C GLY A 140 1.16 9.54 -6.22
N ASP A 141 1.13 9.37 -4.90
CA ASP A 141 2.32 9.29 -4.03
C ASP A 141 2.66 7.85 -3.61
N ALA A 142 1.97 6.86 -4.18
CA ALA A 142 2.19 5.43 -4.03
C ALA A 142 2.00 4.90 -2.58
N ASP A 143 1.24 5.61 -1.76
CA ASP A 143 0.95 5.21 -0.39
C ASP A 143 -0.31 4.34 -0.26
N ARG A 144 -1.18 4.30 -1.30
CA ARG A 144 -2.39 3.48 -1.37
C ARG A 144 -2.29 2.39 -2.44
N LEU A 145 -3.01 1.29 -2.21
CA LEU A 145 -3.05 0.14 -3.10
C LEU A 145 -4.49 -0.26 -3.43
N ALA A 146 -4.73 -0.57 -4.70
CA ALA A 146 -5.82 -1.44 -5.14
C ALA A 146 -5.26 -2.55 -6.02
N ALA A 147 -5.99 -3.65 -6.14
CA ALA A 147 -5.56 -4.80 -6.91
C ALA A 147 -6.65 -5.34 -7.83
N CYS A 148 -6.26 -6.20 -8.75
CA CYS A 148 -7.17 -7.10 -9.43
C CYS A 148 -6.60 -8.52 -9.46
N ASP A 149 -7.50 -9.50 -9.46
CA ASP A 149 -7.15 -10.91 -9.54
C ASP A 149 -6.70 -11.31 -10.96
N GLU A 150 -6.28 -12.55 -11.11
CA GLU A 150 -5.82 -13.16 -12.39
C GLU A 150 -6.90 -13.16 -13.48
N ARG A 151 -8.16 -12.96 -13.13
CA ARG A 151 -9.30 -12.82 -14.05
C ARG A 151 -9.56 -11.36 -14.43
N GLY A 152 -8.74 -10.43 -13.92
CA GLY A 152 -8.93 -9.00 -14.10
C GLY A 152 -10.20 -8.48 -13.44
N ARG A 153 -10.61 -9.05 -12.30
CA ARG A 153 -11.68 -8.53 -11.45
C ARG A 153 -11.07 -7.63 -10.39
N PHE A 154 -11.64 -6.44 -10.25
CA PHE A 154 -11.21 -5.48 -9.24
C PHE A 154 -11.41 -6.05 -7.83
N LEU A 155 -10.40 -5.88 -6.99
CA LEU A 155 -10.43 -6.21 -5.57
C LEU A 155 -10.28 -4.91 -4.79
N SER A 156 -11.30 -4.60 -4.00
CA SER A 156 -11.29 -3.40 -3.18
C SER A 156 -10.31 -3.54 -2.01
N PRO A 157 -9.80 -2.41 -1.46
CA PRO A 157 -9.00 -2.41 -0.24
C PRO A 157 -9.66 -3.15 0.92
N LEU A 158 -10.99 -3.16 0.99
CA LEU A 158 -11.76 -3.88 2.00
C LEU A 158 -11.60 -5.41 1.93
N ALA A 159 -11.26 -5.94 0.74
CA ALA A 159 -10.91 -7.36 0.59
C ALA A 159 -9.41 -7.61 0.83
N LEU A 160 -8.55 -6.65 0.49
CA LEU A 160 -7.09 -6.82 0.56
C LEU A 160 -6.55 -6.77 1.99
N LEU A 161 -7.04 -5.85 2.83
CA LEU A 161 -6.56 -5.73 4.21
C LEU A 161 -6.80 -7.00 5.05
N PRO A 162 -7.98 -7.64 5.02
CA PRO A 162 -8.19 -8.94 5.68
C PRO A 162 -7.28 -10.05 5.14
N VAL A 163 -7.03 -10.11 3.83
CA VAL A 163 -6.08 -11.09 3.24
C VAL A 163 -4.68 -10.86 3.78
N LEU A 164 -4.22 -9.61 3.87
CA LEU A 164 -2.93 -9.26 4.46
C LEU A 164 -2.86 -9.62 5.95
N ALA A 165 -3.93 -9.39 6.71
CA ALA A 165 -4.00 -9.78 8.13
C ALA A 165 -3.85 -11.30 8.31
N LEU A 166 -4.60 -12.09 7.53
CA LEU A 166 -4.48 -13.56 7.54
C LEU A 166 -3.09 -14.02 7.12
N HIS A 167 -2.47 -13.36 6.15
CA HIS A 167 -1.10 -13.68 5.75
C HIS A 167 -0.10 -13.52 6.91
N PHE A 168 -0.17 -12.42 7.68
CA PHE A 168 0.69 -12.23 8.85
C PHE A 168 0.41 -13.28 9.93
N ILE A 169 -0.85 -13.59 10.19
CA ILE A 169 -1.28 -14.51 11.25
C ILE A 169 -0.98 -15.97 10.89
N GLU A 170 -1.41 -16.41 9.72
CA GLU A 170 -1.41 -17.83 9.34
C GLU A 170 -0.13 -18.24 8.59
N SER A 171 0.29 -17.46 7.56
CA SER A 171 1.44 -17.83 6.74
C SER A 171 2.75 -17.49 7.43
N ARG A 172 2.83 -16.36 8.14
CA ARG A 172 4.03 -15.94 8.88
C ARG A 172 4.03 -16.37 10.34
N GLY A 173 2.90 -16.84 10.88
CA GLY A 173 2.78 -17.25 12.28
C GLY A 173 2.98 -16.12 13.29
N GLU A 174 2.83 -14.86 12.87
CA GLU A 174 3.04 -13.71 13.73
C GLU A 174 1.88 -13.50 14.70
N ARG A 175 2.16 -12.95 15.88
CA ARG A 175 1.17 -12.62 16.92
C ARG A 175 1.21 -11.12 17.22
N GLY A 176 0.02 -10.53 17.38
CA GLY A 176 -0.18 -9.11 17.70
C GLY A 176 -1.56 -8.65 17.24
N GLY A 177 -1.93 -7.44 17.60
CA GLY A 177 -3.22 -6.87 17.23
C GLY A 177 -3.34 -6.60 15.71
N ILE A 178 -4.57 -6.41 15.28
CA ILE A 178 -4.88 -5.91 13.93
C ILE A 178 -5.82 -4.71 14.04
N ALA A 179 -5.74 -3.79 13.08
CA ALA A 179 -6.51 -2.55 13.14
C ALA A 179 -7.16 -2.22 11.80
N ARG A 180 -8.32 -1.54 11.88
CA ARG A 180 -8.94 -0.87 10.74
C ARG A 180 -9.42 0.51 11.15
N THR A 181 -9.65 1.41 10.18
CA THR A 181 -10.55 2.54 10.37
C THR A 181 -12.01 2.06 10.32
N PHE A 182 -12.93 2.75 10.98
CA PHE A 182 -14.33 2.28 11.12
C PHE A 182 -15.06 2.07 9.79
N ALA A 183 -14.65 2.74 8.70
CA ALA A 183 -15.16 2.50 7.35
C ALA A 183 -14.55 1.23 6.69
N GLY A 184 -13.60 0.56 7.36
CA GLY A 184 -12.94 -0.64 6.87
C GLY A 184 -13.80 -1.91 7.01
N SER A 185 -13.25 -3.05 6.54
CA SER A 185 -13.94 -4.34 6.51
C SER A 185 -14.24 -4.88 7.91
N LEU A 186 -15.49 -5.30 8.14
CA LEU A 186 -15.92 -6.00 9.38
C LEU A 186 -15.21 -7.36 9.58
N ARG A 187 -14.62 -7.90 8.52
CA ARG A 187 -13.84 -9.16 8.60
C ARG A 187 -12.63 -9.03 9.49
N MET A 188 -12.05 -7.82 9.63
CA MET A 188 -10.91 -7.60 10.52
C MET A 188 -11.24 -7.97 11.97
N GLU A 189 -12.40 -7.57 12.45
CA GLU A 189 -12.88 -7.92 13.80
C GLU A 189 -13.11 -9.44 13.93
N ARG A 190 -13.75 -10.06 12.95
CA ARG A 190 -14.02 -11.51 12.93
C ARG A 190 -12.72 -12.33 12.91
N ILE A 191 -11.70 -11.87 12.17
CA ILE A 191 -10.37 -12.48 12.14
C ILE A 191 -9.72 -12.37 13.52
N ALA A 192 -9.70 -11.19 14.12
CA ALA A 192 -9.13 -10.99 15.45
C ALA A 192 -9.78 -11.89 16.48
N LEU A 193 -11.11 -11.93 16.51
CA LEU A 193 -11.90 -12.78 17.44
C LEU A 193 -11.54 -14.26 17.26
N ARG A 194 -11.53 -14.76 16.03
CA ARG A 194 -11.24 -16.17 15.72
C ARG A 194 -9.83 -16.60 16.12
N HIS A 195 -8.87 -15.70 16.00
CA HIS A 195 -7.47 -15.97 16.33
C HIS A 195 -7.06 -15.54 17.75
N GLY A 196 -8.00 -15.02 18.55
CA GLY A 196 -7.73 -14.55 19.90
C GLY A 196 -6.75 -13.38 19.96
N LEU A 197 -6.84 -12.45 19.02
CA LEU A 197 -5.92 -11.30 18.87
C LEU A 197 -6.61 -10.00 19.29
N PRO A 198 -5.85 -9.01 19.78
CA PRO A 198 -6.36 -7.66 19.98
C PRO A 198 -6.89 -7.06 18.66
N PHE A 199 -8.04 -6.41 18.73
CA PHE A 199 -8.64 -5.69 17.61
C PHE A 199 -8.79 -4.21 17.96
N HIS A 200 -8.46 -3.34 17.01
CA HIS A 200 -8.59 -1.90 17.16
C HIS A 200 -9.45 -1.33 16.04
N ASP A 201 -10.62 -0.80 16.41
CA ASP A 201 -11.48 -0.02 15.51
C ASP A 201 -11.17 1.47 15.71
N LEU A 202 -10.68 2.13 14.67
CA LEU A 202 -10.04 3.43 14.77
C LEU A 202 -10.84 4.51 14.02
N PRO A 203 -10.76 5.77 14.46
CA PRO A 203 -11.26 6.88 13.64
C PRO A 203 -10.56 6.94 12.28
N VAL A 204 -11.19 7.58 11.30
CA VAL A 204 -10.57 7.84 9.98
C VAL A 204 -9.29 8.66 10.14
N GLY A 205 -8.27 8.22 9.42
CA GLY A 205 -6.96 8.86 9.38
C GLY A 205 -5.85 7.92 9.84
N PHE A 206 -4.89 7.72 8.94
CA PHE A 206 -3.78 6.76 9.14
C PHE A 206 -2.91 7.08 10.39
N LYS A 207 -2.90 8.32 10.89
CA LYS A 207 -2.20 8.70 12.13
C LYS A 207 -2.54 7.81 13.32
N HIS A 208 -3.78 7.30 13.40
CA HIS A 208 -4.20 6.40 14.46
C HIS A 208 -3.59 5.00 14.31
N VAL A 209 -3.53 4.49 13.08
CA VAL A 209 -2.82 3.24 12.73
C VAL A 209 -1.32 3.39 12.99
N ALA A 210 -0.72 4.49 12.53
CA ALA A 210 0.71 4.78 12.71
C ALA A 210 1.12 4.77 14.18
N ARG A 211 0.29 5.32 15.08
CA ARG A 211 0.52 5.31 16.52
C ARG A 211 0.62 3.90 17.08
N LEU A 212 -0.26 2.98 16.68
CA LEU A 212 -0.23 1.58 17.10
C LEU A 212 0.96 0.83 16.51
N LEU A 213 1.35 1.13 15.27
CA LEU A 213 2.56 0.57 14.65
C LEU A 213 3.83 0.99 15.38
N ARG A 214 3.96 2.28 15.78
CA ARG A 214 5.08 2.78 16.60
C ARG A 214 5.21 2.01 17.91
N ARG A 215 4.08 1.73 18.56
CA ARG A 215 4.03 0.98 19.81
C ARG A 215 4.16 -0.53 19.63
N LYS A 216 4.24 -1.00 18.37
CA LYS A 216 4.29 -2.43 18.02
C LYS A 216 3.08 -3.23 18.53
N GLU A 217 1.96 -2.56 18.75
CA GLU A 217 0.72 -3.17 19.25
C GLU A 217 0.00 -3.97 18.17
N ILE A 218 0.15 -3.59 16.89
CA ILE A 218 -0.50 -4.25 15.75
C ILE A 218 0.51 -4.82 14.75
N LEU A 219 0.09 -5.89 14.06
CA LEU A 219 0.79 -6.50 12.93
C LEU A 219 0.58 -5.69 11.65
N VAL A 220 -0.69 -5.36 11.41
CA VAL A 220 -1.17 -4.67 10.22
C VAL A 220 -2.37 -3.83 10.57
N GLY A 221 -2.46 -2.71 9.94
CA GLY A 221 -3.65 -1.85 10.00
C GLY A 221 -3.79 -1.03 8.73
N GLY A 222 -5.00 -0.52 8.48
CA GLY A 222 -5.22 0.22 7.26
C GLY A 222 -6.59 0.88 7.17
N GLU A 223 -6.74 1.59 6.07
CA GLU A 223 -7.90 2.38 5.72
C GLU A 223 -8.66 1.77 4.54
N GLU A 224 -9.94 2.09 4.43
CA GLU A 224 -10.81 1.73 3.29
C GLU A 224 -10.31 2.29 1.96
N SER A 225 -9.50 3.34 2.01
CA SER A 225 -8.87 3.97 0.83
C SER A 225 -7.72 3.17 0.22
N GLY A 226 -7.25 2.11 0.91
CA GLY A 226 -6.16 1.25 0.45
C GLY A 226 -4.78 1.59 1.03
N GLY A 227 -4.72 2.48 2.01
CA GLY A 227 -3.51 2.79 2.75
C GLY A 227 -3.27 1.75 3.85
N PHE A 228 -2.25 0.90 3.70
CA PHE A 228 -1.92 -0.18 4.63
C PHE A 228 -0.52 0.02 5.22
N GLY A 229 -0.39 -0.23 6.52
CA GLY A 229 0.88 -0.19 7.24
C GLY A 229 1.15 -1.46 8.03
N PHE A 230 2.42 -1.76 8.26
CA PHE A 230 2.88 -3.06 8.74
C PHE A 230 3.91 -2.92 9.85
N ARG A 231 3.82 -3.79 10.85
CA ARG A 231 4.81 -3.87 11.92
C ARG A 231 6.21 -4.16 11.38
N GLY A 232 7.20 -3.47 11.91
CA GLY A 232 8.60 -3.65 11.55
C GLY A 232 9.01 -2.95 10.25
N PHE A 233 8.16 -2.08 9.73
CA PHE A 233 8.48 -1.12 8.69
C PHE A 233 8.24 0.31 9.24
N ILE A 234 8.45 1.33 8.42
CA ILE A 234 8.10 2.71 8.84
C ILE A 234 6.60 2.76 9.20
N PRO A 235 6.20 3.54 10.23
CA PRO A 235 4.80 3.65 10.62
C PRO A 235 4.03 4.56 9.65
N GLU A 236 4.00 4.15 8.39
CA GLU A 236 3.34 4.82 7.27
C GLU A 236 2.80 3.79 6.28
N ARG A 237 1.91 4.24 5.41
CA ARG A 237 1.35 3.47 4.31
C ARG A 237 2.39 3.26 3.22
N ASP A 238 2.34 2.10 2.57
CA ASP A 238 3.21 1.79 1.45
C ASP A 238 2.52 0.82 0.47
N GLY A 239 2.11 1.33 -0.69
CA GLY A 239 1.41 0.54 -1.71
C GLY A 239 2.34 -0.47 -2.40
N ILE A 240 3.64 -0.20 -2.51
CA ILE A 240 4.60 -1.11 -3.12
C ILE A 240 4.89 -2.30 -2.19
N LEU A 241 5.14 -2.03 -0.90
CA LEU A 241 5.31 -3.09 0.10
C LEU A 241 4.03 -3.93 0.22
N SER A 242 2.86 -3.30 0.21
CA SER A 242 1.57 -3.99 0.22
C SER A 242 1.41 -4.93 -0.98
N SER A 243 1.83 -4.51 -2.17
CA SER A 243 1.85 -5.35 -3.38
C SER A 243 2.76 -6.57 -3.21
N LEU A 244 3.97 -6.36 -2.67
CA LEU A 244 4.92 -7.45 -2.41
C LEU A 244 4.40 -8.44 -1.37
N LEU A 245 3.73 -7.97 -0.31
CA LEU A 245 3.13 -8.83 0.70
C LEU A 245 1.96 -9.67 0.16
N LEU A 246 1.16 -9.13 -0.77
CA LEU A 246 0.13 -9.91 -1.46
C LEU A 246 0.76 -10.96 -2.39
N LEU A 247 1.84 -10.63 -3.10
CA LEU A 247 2.58 -11.61 -3.90
C LEU A 247 3.18 -12.71 -3.02
N GLU A 248 3.72 -12.35 -1.86
CA GLU A 248 4.22 -13.32 -0.87
C GLU A 248 3.10 -14.23 -0.38
N ALA A 249 1.93 -13.66 -0.04
CA ALA A 249 0.76 -14.43 0.38
C ALA A 249 0.34 -15.45 -0.70
N MET A 250 0.31 -15.05 -1.97
CA MET A 250 0.00 -15.95 -3.09
C MET A 250 1.01 -17.08 -3.20
N VAL A 251 2.31 -16.76 -3.12
CA VAL A 251 3.40 -17.76 -3.30
C VAL A 251 3.46 -18.72 -2.13
N LEU A 252 3.39 -18.25 -0.89
CA LEU A 252 3.51 -19.11 0.29
C LEU A 252 2.27 -19.99 0.52
N SER A 253 1.10 -19.56 0.05
CA SER A 253 -0.14 -20.36 0.15
C SER A 253 -0.41 -21.23 -1.08
N ASP A 254 0.35 -21.06 -2.16
CA ASP A 254 0.10 -21.66 -3.48
C ASP A 254 -1.32 -21.40 -4.01
N LEU A 255 -1.85 -20.19 -3.73
CA LEU A 255 -3.19 -19.78 -4.15
C LEU A 255 -3.12 -18.53 -5.04
N PRO A 256 -3.97 -18.46 -6.09
CA PRO A 256 -4.17 -17.21 -6.81
C PRO A 256 -4.83 -16.16 -5.90
N LEU A 257 -4.70 -14.89 -6.26
CA LEU A 257 -5.26 -13.80 -5.45
C LEU A 257 -6.78 -13.94 -5.26
N SER A 258 -7.50 -14.41 -6.30
CA SER A 258 -8.93 -14.74 -6.20
C SER A 258 -9.21 -15.87 -5.19
N GLY A 259 -8.30 -16.84 -5.08
CA GLY A 259 -8.38 -17.96 -4.15
C GLY A 259 -8.21 -17.50 -2.69
N LEU A 260 -7.26 -16.61 -2.43
CA LEU A 260 -7.07 -15.99 -1.10
C LEU A 260 -8.33 -15.25 -0.65
N VAL A 261 -8.89 -14.42 -1.54
CA VAL A 261 -10.13 -13.68 -1.24
C VAL A 261 -11.30 -14.64 -1.03
N ALA A 262 -11.47 -15.66 -1.89
CA ALA A 262 -12.55 -16.64 -1.75
C ALA A 262 -12.44 -17.45 -0.46
N ARG A 263 -11.23 -17.85 -0.07
CA ARG A 263 -10.99 -18.54 1.22
C ARG A 263 -11.37 -17.64 2.39
N MET A 264 -10.90 -16.40 2.40
CA MET A 264 -11.23 -15.41 3.41
C MET A 264 -12.74 -15.15 3.49
N GLU A 265 -13.43 -14.98 2.34
CA GLU A 265 -14.88 -14.79 2.30
C GLU A 265 -15.67 -16.02 2.80
N LYS A 266 -15.19 -17.22 2.50
CA LYS A 266 -15.80 -18.47 2.99
C LYS A 266 -15.71 -18.58 4.52
N GLU A 267 -14.59 -18.16 5.09
CA GLU A 267 -14.33 -18.35 6.53
C GLU A 267 -14.89 -17.21 7.40
N TYR A 268 -14.88 -15.98 6.88
CA TYR A 268 -15.22 -14.77 7.64
C TYR A 268 -16.44 -14.02 7.08
N GLY A 269 -17.10 -14.58 6.08
CA GLY A 269 -18.26 -13.97 5.44
C GLY A 269 -17.92 -12.84 4.47
N ARG A 270 -18.94 -12.33 3.81
CA ARG A 270 -18.83 -11.13 2.95
C ARG A 270 -19.22 -9.89 3.74
N ASP A 271 -18.59 -8.75 3.42
CA ASP A 271 -19.13 -7.48 3.85
C ASP A 271 -20.37 -7.19 3.00
N SER A 272 -21.48 -6.89 3.67
CA SER A 272 -22.70 -6.36 3.04
C SER A 272 -22.74 -4.86 3.31
N TYR A 273 -22.70 -4.06 2.25
CA TYR A 273 -22.88 -2.61 2.29
C TYR A 273 -24.18 -2.26 1.58
#